data_6bea7610a29f25eafa998b32ed447a6e
#
_entry.id   6bea7610a29f25eafa998b32ed447a6e
#
_cell.length_a   1.000
_cell.length_b   1.000
_cell.length_c   1.000
_cell.angle_alpha   90.00
_cell.angle_beta   90.00
_cell.angle_gamma   90.00
#
_symmetry.space_group_name_H-M   'P 1'
#
loop_
_entity.id
_entity.type
_entity.pdbx_description
1 polymer ?
#
loop_
_entity_poly.entity_id
_entity_poly.type
_entity_poly.pdbx_seq_one_letter_code
_entity_poly.pdbx_strand_id
1 'polypeptide(L)'
;RDHPLVVGYSRDAINWELEEKVIFRGYDPRLCEIEGKYYLSWVNLTPHGTTIGIAYTTDFKEWTQLEDACYPVARNGVLFPRKVNDEYLLLIRPCDRGHTPYGDIFLSHSKDLTYWGKHRFVMSPVKNWEMTKVGAGPTPIELEDGWLAFYHGVLTSCNGFTYAMGAAILDKDEPWKVLHRADCFLLAPHELYECVGDVPNVVFPCAALADSESGKIAIYYGAADTSVALAFTTVDEVVDFIKNHDLMK
;
A
#
# COMPACT_ATOMS: atom_id res chain seq x y z
N ARG A 1 -8.53 -13.42 -9.32
CA ARG A 1 -8.68 -14.20 -8.06
C ARG A 1 -9.71 -13.47 -7.19
N ASP A 2 -10.81 -14.11 -6.87
CA ASP A 2 -11.88 -13.55 -6.03
C ASP A 2 -11.75 -14.18 -4.63
N HIS A 3 -10.85 -13.59 -3.80
CA HIS A 3 -10.57 -14.10 -2.47
C HIS A 3 -11.55 -13.51 -1.44
N PRO A 4 -11.99 -14.29 -0.44
CA PRO A 4 -12.75 -13.76 0.68
C PRO A 4 -11.86 -12.87 1.54
N LEU A 5 -12.37 -11.70 1.92
CA LEU A 5 -11.78 -10.85 2.94
C LEU A 5 -12.52 -11.11 4.26
N VAL A 6 -11.77 -11.36 5.31
CA VAL A 6 -12.26 -11.63 6.65
C VAL A 6 -11.57 -10.72 7.67
N VAL A 7 -12.18 -10.54 8.83
CA VAL A 7 -11.55 -9.80 9.95
C VAL A 7 -10.76 -10.77 10.80
N GLY A 8 -9.58 -10.36 11.22
CA GLY A 8 -8.75 -11.09 12.17
C GLY A 8 -8.39 -10.22 13.35
N TYR A 9 -8.30 -10.82 14.53
CA TYR A 9 -7.92 -10.16 15.77
C TYR A 9 -6.67 -10.79 16.35
N SER A 10 -5.82 -9.95 16.92
CA SER A 10 -4.62 -10.40 17.63
C SER A 10 -4.39 -9.54 18.87
N ARG A 11 -3.78 -10.15 19.91
CA ARG A 11 -3.33 -9.43 21.11
C ARG A 11 -1.83 -9.16 21.13
N ASP A 12 -1.09 -9.90 20.33
CA ASP A 12 0.38 -9.88 20.27
C ASP A 12 0.94 -9.55 18.88
N ALA A 13 0.03 -9.30 17.90
CA ALA A 13 0.35 -9.03 16.52
C ALA A 13 1.03 -10.19 15.75
N ILE A 14 1.11 -11.37 16.35
CA ILE A 14 1.73 -12.58 15.78
C ILE A 14 0.70 -13.70 15.64
N ASN A 15 -0.08 -13.94 16.68
CA ASN A 15 -1.12 -14.96 16.69
C ASN A 15 -2.48 -14.31 16.39
N TRP A 16 -3.14 -14.79 15.34
CA TRP A 16 -4.37 -14.19 14.83
C TRP A 16 -5.53 -15.16 14.88
N GLU A 17 -6.65 -14.68 15.40
CA GLU A 17 -7.95 -15.36 15.36
C GLU A 17 -8.75 -14.77 14.18
N LEU A 18 -9.08 -15.61 13.20
CA LEU A 18 -9.81 -15.17 12.01
C LEU A 18 -11.31 -15.42 12.20
N GLU A 19 -12.12 -14.44 11.83
CA GLU A 19 -13.57 -14.59 11.77
C GLU A 19 -13.97 -15.41 10.52
N GLU A 20 -15.04 -16.18 10.63
CA GLU A 20 -15.59 -16.94 9.49
C GLU A 20 -16.41 -16.05 8.54
N LYS A 21 -16.91 -14.91 9.04
CA LYS A 21 -17.74 -14.00 8.26
C LYS A 21 -16.91 -13.31 7.17
N VAL A 22 -17.24 -13.60 5.92
CA VAL A 22 -16.69 -12.87 4.76
C VAL A 22 -17.33 -11.48 4.71
N ILE A 23 -16.50 -10.44 4.80
CA ILE A 23 -16.97 -9.04 4.71
C ILE A 23 -17.10 -8.57 3.27
N PHE A 24 -16.09 -8.83 2.44
CA PHE A 24 -16.04 -8.49 1.02
C PHE A 24 -15.31 -9.59 0.24
N ARG A 25 -15.25 -9.44 -1.08
CA ARG A 25 -14.43 -10.27 -1.97
C ARG A 25 -13.53 -9.38 -2.80
N GLY A 26 -12.30 -9.85 -3.04
CA GLY A 26 -11.27 -9.13 -3.77
C GLY A 26 -9.89 -9.48 -3.25
N TYR A 27 -8.94 -8.56 -3.35
CA TYR A 27 -7.57 -8.77 -2.87
C TYR A 27 -6.88 -7.44 -2.52
N ASP A 28 -5.67 -7.52 -1.96
CA ASP A 28 -4.85 -6.39 -1.53
C ASP A 28 -5.58 -5.41 -0.59
N PRO A 29 -6.20 -5.88 0.52
CA PRO A 29 -6.87 -4.98 1.45
C PRO A 29 -5.87 -4.05 2.16
N ARG A 30 -6.29 -2.82 2.41
CA ARG A 30 -5.60 -1.83 3.24
C ARG A 30 -6.57 -1.21 4.22
N LEU A 31 -6.18 -1.19 5.49
CA LEU A 31 -6.98 -0.60 6.55
C LEU A 31 -6.34 0.71 7.01
N CYS A 32 -7.17 1.74 7.17
CA CYS A 32 -6.74 3.06 7.58
C CYS A 32 -7.76 3.66 8.54
N GLU A 33 -7.33 4.21 9.67
CA GLU A 33 -8.19 4.98 10.56
C GLU A 33 -8.20 6.45 10.13
N ILE A 34 -9.40 7.03 10.00
CA ILE A 34 -9.60 8.46 9.70
C ILE A 34 -10.77 8.97 10.55
N GLU A 35 -10.51 9.96 11.39
CA GLU A 35 -11.54 10.62 12.21
C GLU A 35 -12.41 9.64 13.03
N GLY A 36 -11.77 8.61 13.61
CA GLY A 36 -12.44 7.61 14.47
C GLY A 36 -13.26 6.55 13.73
N LYS A 37 -13.12 6.46 12.41
CA LYS A 37 -13.64 5.37 11.59
C LYS A 37 -12.52 4.60 10.92
N TYR A 38 -12.71 3.30 10.76
CA TYR A 38 -11.79 2.44 10.03
C TYR A 38 -12.24 2.26 8.60
N TYR A 39 -11.44 2.68 7.65
CA TYR A 39 -11.69 2.57 6.23
C TYR A 39 -10.87 1.42 5.63
N LEU A 40 -11.57 0.53 4.94
CA LEU A 40 -10.97 -0.54 4.16
C LEU A 40 -10.98 -0.14 2.70
N SER A 41 -9.82 -0.14 2.06
CA SER A 41 -9.71 -0.09 0.60
C SER A 41 -9.18 -1.43 0.10
N TRP A 42 -9.68 -1.91 -1.04
CA TRP A 42 -9.25 -3.19 -1.63
C TRP A 42 -9.38 -3.16 -3.14
N VAL A 43 -8.72 -4.08 -3.82
CA VAL A 43 -8.94 -4.30 -5.25
C VAL A 43 -10.25 -5.06 -5.43
N ASN A 44 -11.28 -4.34 -5.90
CA ASN A 44 -12.61 -4.86 -6.18
C ASN A 44 -12.65 -5.38 -7.63
N LEU A 45 -13.19 -6.58 -7.82
CA LEU A 45 -13.31 -7.22 -9.14
C LEU A 45 -14.67 -6.89 -9.76
N THR A 46 -14.64 -6.29 -10.92
CA THR A 46 -15.86 -6.04 -11.72
C THR A 46 -15.80 -6.77 -13.06
N PRO A 47 -16.93 -6.97 -13.75
CA PRO A 47 -16.94 -7.54 -15.11
C PRO A 47 -16.10 -6.74 -16.12
N HIS A 48 -15.78 -5.49 -15.82
CA HIS A 48 -15.05 -4.57 -16.70
C HIS A 48 -13.58 -4.40 -16.33
N GLY A 49 -13.12 -5.01 -15.25
CA GLY A 49 -11.75 -4.96 -14.74
C GLY A 49 -11.71 -4.67 -13.24
N THR A 50 -10.50 -4.44 -12.74
CA THR A 50 -10.27 -4.14 -11.31
C THR A 50 -10.49 -2.66 -11.02
N THR A 51 -11.13 -2.37 -9.89
CA THR A 51 -11.28 -1.02 -9.36
C THR A 51 -10.90 -0.99 -7.88
N ILE A 52 -11.01 0.15 -7.22
CA ILE A 52 -10.74 0.28 -5.79
C ILE A 52 -12.10 0.40 -5.07
N GLY A 53 -12.46 -0.67 -4.35
CA GLY A 53 -13.57 -0.63 -3.41
C GLY A 53 -13.16 0.11 -2.14
N ILE A 54 -14.11 0.83 -1.54
CA ILE A 54 -13.95 1.50 -0.24
C ILE A 54 -15.14 1.14 0.63
N ALA A 55 -14.88 0.78 1.89
CA ALA A 55 -15.90 0.60 2.91
C ALA A 55 -15.40 1.15 4.24
N TYR A 56 -16.31 1.40 5.17
CA TYR A 56 -15.91 1.79 6.53
C TYR A 56 -16.70 1.03 7.58
N THR A 57 -16.11 1.00 8.78
CA THR A 57 -16.71 0.46 9.99
C THR A 57 -16.29 1.27 11.22
N THR A 58 -17.03 1.11 12.32
CA THR A 58 -16.65 1.64 13.63
C THR A 58 -16.45 0.52 14.67
N ASP A 59 -16.81 -0.72 14.32
CA ASP A 59 -16.85 -1.84 15.26
C ASP A 59 -16.31 -3.17 14.70
N PHE A 60 -15.88 -3.18 13.44
CA PHE A 60 -15.42 -4.33 12.65
C PHE A 60 -16.48 -5.43 12.45
N LYS A 61 -17.74 -5.20 12.82
CA LYS A 61 -18.86 -6.13 12.67
C LYS A 61 -19.77 -5.73 11.52
N GLU A 62 -20.15 -4.45 11.49
CA GLU A 62 -20.98 -3.90 10.45
C GLU A 62 -20.13 -2.98 9.54
N TRP A 63 -20.29 -3.19 8.24
CA TRP A 63 -19.52 -2.47 7.21
C TRP A 63 -20.47 -1.74 6.26
N THR A 64 -20.16 -0.48 6.00
CA THR A 64 -20.84 0.31 4.98
C THR A 64 -19.92 0.45 3.77
N GLN A 65 -20.31 -0.16 2.64
CA GLN A 65 -19.60 0.00 1.38
C GLN A 65 -19.98 1.32 0.73
N LEU A 66 -18.98 2.03 0.21
CA LEU A 66 -19.12 3.24 -0.59
C LEU A 66 -19.05 2.89 -2.09
N GLU A 67 -19.18 3.91 -2.94
CA GLU A 67 -18.96 3.77 -4.37
C GLU A 67 -17.49 3.43 -4.65
N ASP A 68 -17.22 2.73 -5.75
CA ASP A 68 -15.87 2.45 -6.21
C ASP A 68 -15.13 3.76 -6.52
N ALA A 69 -13.88 3.88 -6.02
CA ALA A 69 -13.14 5.14 -6.07
C ALA A 69 -12.71 5.57 -7.48
N CYS A 70 -12.68 4.68 -8.44
CA CYS A 70 -12.18 4.98 -9.78
C CYS A 70 -12.78 4.07 -10.83
N TYR A 71 -12.64 4.48 -12.09
CA TYR A 71 -12.96 3.61 -13.21
C TYR A 71 -12.11 2.34 -13.21
N PRO A 72 -12.60 1.23 -13.76
CA PRO A 72 -11.71 0.15 -14.15
C PRO A 72 -10.73 0.73 -15.21
N VAL A 73 -9.42 0.52 -15.08
CA VAL A 73 -8.71 -0.48 -14.30
C VAL A 73 -7.72 0.22 -13.37
N ALA A 74 -7.78 -0.10 -12.08
CA ALA A 74 -6.89 0.45 -11.07
C ALA A 74 -6.60 -0.58 -9.98
N ARG A 75 -5.45 -0.41 -9.30
CA ARG A 75 -4.96 -1.26 -8.22
C ARG A 75 -4.28 -0.43 -7.15
N ASN A 76 -3.93 -1.07 -6.04
CA ASN A 76 -3.13 -0.51 -4.95
C ASN A 76 -3.71 0.80 -4.40
N GLY A 77 -5.04 0.80 -4.12
CA GLY A 77 -5.70 1.92 -3.48
C GLY A 77 -5.31 2.03 -2.01
N VAL A 78 -4.75 3.18 -1.60
CA VAL A 78 -4.27 3.41 -0.23
C VAL A 78 -4.67 4.80 0.24
N LEU A 79 -5.48 4.85 1.30
CA LEU A 79 -5.92 6.10 1.92
C LEU A 79 -4.82 6.67 2.82
N PHE A 80 -4.79 8.00 2.91
CA PHE A 80 -4.03 8.71 3.93
C PHE A 80 -4.78 8.69 5.27
N PRO A 81 -4.07 8.71 6.42
CA PRO A 81 -4.70 8.55 7.75
C PRO A 81 -5.44 9.80 8.25
N ARG A 82 -5.45 10.86 7.48
CA ARG A 82 -6.23 12.09 7.70
C ARG A 82 -6.42 12.86 6.41
N LYS A 83 -7.31 13.83 6.46
CA LYS A 83 -7.44 14.83 5.39
C LYS A 83 -6.19 15.70 5.30
N VAL A 84 -5.83 16.09 4.10
CA VAL A 84 -4.83 17.12 3.80
C VAL A 84 -5.54 18.20 3.00
N ASN A 85 -5.46 19.45 3.50
CA ASN A 85 -6.19 20.60 2.91
C ASN A 85 -7.70 20.33 2.75
N ASP A 86 -8.33 19.74 3.79
CA ASP A 86 -9.75 19.37 3.84
C ASP A 86 -10.20 18.35 2.79
N GLU A 87 -9.28 17.62 2.16
CA GLU A 87 -9.58 16.56 1.20
C GLU A 87 -9.02 15.21 1.66
N TYR A 88 -9.77 14.14 1.44
CA TYR A 88 -9.29 12.78 1.53
C TYR A 88 -8.35 12.50 0.35
N LEU A 89 -7.28 11.78 0.62
CA LEU A 89 -6.27 11.44 -0.37
C LEU A 89 -6.19 9.92 -0.55
N LEU A 90 -6.09 9.49 -1.80
CA LEU A 90 -5.98 8.08 -2.19
C LEU A 90 -4.83 7.91 -3.18
N LEU A 91 -3.79 7.17 -2.79
CA LEU A 91 -2.81 6.68 -3.74
C LEU A 91 -3.43 5.55 -4.56
N ILE A 92 -3.20 5.55 -5.87
CA ILE A 92 -3.69 4.53 -6.80
C ILE A 92 -2.61 4.22 -7.85
N ARG A 93 -2.73 3.04 -8.45
CA ARG A 93 -1.98 2.70 -9.66
C ARG A 93 -2.94 2.37 -10.80
N PRO A 94 -3.14 3.26 -11.78
CA PRO A 94 -3.80 2.93 -13.02
C PRO A 94 -3.10 1.75 -13.71
N CYS A 95 -3.85 0.84 -14.30
CA CYS A 95 -3.33 -0.34 -14.98
C CYS A 95 -4.22 -0.72 -16.16
N ASP A 96 -3.93 -1.78 -16.89
CA ASP A 96 -4.81 -2.38 -17.88
C ASP A 96 -5.63 -3.55 -17.30
N ARG A 97 -6.35 -4.28 -18.15
CA ARG A 97 -7.13 -5.47 -17.73
C ARG A 97 -6.26 -6.66 -17.36
N GLY A 98 -5.03 -6.69 -17.82
CA GLY A 98 -4.09 -7.77 -17.60
C GLY A 98 -3.14 -7.49 -16.44
N HIS A 99 -2.07 -8.27 -16.42
CA HIS A 99 -0.93 -8.01 -15.55
C HIS A 99 -0.05 -6.97 -16.21
N THR A 100 -0.44 -5.69 -16.05
CA THR A 100 0.26 -4.61 -16.74
C THR A 100 1.78 -4.67 -16.51
N PRO A 101 2.61 -4.64 -17.53
CA PRO A 101 4.05 -4.52 -17.36
C PRO A 101 4.50 -3.14 -16.90
N TYR A 102 3.60 -2.15 -16.91
CA TYR A 102 3.89 -0.78 -16.51
C TYR A 102 2.92 -0.32 -15.43
N GLY A 103 3.30 0.68 -14.66
CA GLY A 103 2.43 1.31 -13.69
C GLY A 103 3.15 2.30 -12.81
N ASP A 104 2.58 3.48 -12.73
CA ASP A 104 3.01 4.61 -11.92
C ASP A 104 2.05 4.82 -10.76
N ILE A 105 2.53 5.43 -9.68
CA ILE A 105 1.69 5.85 -8.56
C ILE A 105 1.12 7.24 -8.87
N PHE A 106 -0.21 7.34 -8.72
CA PHE A 106 -0.95 8.60 -8.76
C PHE A 106 -1.63 8.86 -7.42
N LEU A 107 -1.94 10.12 -7.16
CA LEU A 107 -2.75 10.57 -6.03
C LEU A 107 -4.07 11.15 -6.55
N SER A 108 -5.16 10.74 -5.93
CA SER A 108 -6.51 11.26 -6.18
C SER A 108 -7.05 11.95 -4.94
N HIS A 109 -7.89 12.95 -5.14
CA HIS A 109 -8.49 13.76 -4.09
C HIS A 109 -10.00 13.56 -4.06
N SER A 110 -10.59 13.59 -2.86
CA SER A 110 -12.03 13.57 -2.64
C SER A 110 -12.40 14.40 -1.42
N LYS A 111 -13.58 15.06 -1.45
CA LYS A 111 -14.13 15.74 -0.28
C LYS A 111 -15.03 14.85 0.57
N ASP A 112 -15.53 13.75 -0.01
CA ASP A 112 -16.63 12.94 0.54
C ASP A 112 -16.41 11.43 0.42
N LEU A 113 -15.26 10.98 -0.08
CA LEU A 113 -14.90 9.57 -0.37
C LEU A 113 -15.74 8.93 -1.49
N THR A 114 -16.61 9.69 -2.14
CA THR A 114 -17.48 9.21 -3.22
C THR A 114 -17.01 9.73 -4.57
N TYR A 115 -16.72 11.02 -4.67
CA TYR A 115 -16.26 11.65 -5.90
C TYR A 115 -14.75 11.90 -5.84
N TRP A 116 -13.99 11.18 -6.69
CA TRP A 116 -12.56 11.26 -6.77
C TRP A 116 -12.08 12.00 -8.03
N GLY A 117 -11.13 12.89 -7.87
CA GLY A 117 -10.60 13.70 -8.97
C GLY A 117 -9.25 14.31 -8.65
N LYS A 118 -8.87 15.39 -9.33
CA LYS A 118 -7.60 16.09 -9.19
C LYS A 118 -6.39 15.14 -9.22
N HIS A 119 -6.42 14.17 -10.14
CA HIS A 119 -5.38 13.15 -10.22
C HIS A 119 -4.01 13.79 -10.46
N ARG A 120 -3.05 13.44 -9.61
CA ARG A 120 -1.67 13.95 -9.64
C ARG A 120 -0.72 12.76 -9.79
N PHE A 121 0.25 12.92 -10.67
CA PHE A 121 1.38 11.99 -10.74
C PHE A 121 2.22 12.11 -9.46
N VAL A 122 2.68 10.97 -8.92
CA VAL A 122 3.54 10.90 -7.75
C VAL A 122 4.89 10.34 -8.11
N MET A 123 4.97 9.10 -8.61
CA MET A 123 6.23 8.49 -8.99
C MET A 123 6.08 7.39 -10.04
N SER A 124 7.13 7.23 -10.84
CA SER A 124 7.31 6.15 -11.82
C SER A 124 8.50 5.27 -11.45
N PRO A 125 8.66 4.11 -12.09
CA PRO A 125 9.88 3.31 -12.02
C PRO A 125 11.11 4.10 -12.47
N VAL A 126 12.23 3.97 -11.75
CA VAL A 126 13.49 4.68 -12.08
C VAL A 126 14.70 3.78 -12.02
N LYS A 127 14.76 2.88 -11.03
CA LYS A 127 15.92 2.00 -10.78
C LYS A 127 15.66 0.58 -11.24
N ASN A 128 16.76 -0.15 -11.51
CA ASN A 128 16.70 -1.50 -12.06
C ASN A 128 15.77 -2.45 -11.29
N TRP A 129 15.75 -2.36 -9.97
CA TRP A 129 14.95 -3.25 -9.11
C TRP A 129 13.42 -3.00 -9.21
N GLU A 130 13.02 -1.86 -9.77
CA GLU A 130 11.61 -1.44 -9.91
C GLU A 130 11.22 -1.09 -11.35
N MET A 131 12.07 -1.39 -12.33
CA MET A 131 11.95 -0.90 -13.72
C MET A 131 10.65 -1.25 -14.44
N THR A 132 9.88 -2.21 -13.93
CA THR A 132 8.63 -2.60 -14.58
C THR A 132 7.46 -1.75 -14.12
N LYS A 133 7.30 -1.59 -12.81
CA LYS A 133 6.19 -0.85 -12.20
C LYS A 133 6.47 -0.57 -10.73
N VAL A 134 5.78 0.43 -10.20
CA VAL A 134 5.71 0.73 -8.76
C VAL A 134 4.26 0.77 -8.30
N GLY A 135 4.01 0.55 -7.02
CA GLY A 135 2.66 0.63 -6.46
C GLY A 135 2.70 0.93 -4.97
N ALA A 136 1.72 1.66 -4.47
CA ALA A 136 1.63 2.00 -3.06
C ALA A 136 1.56 0.75 -2.17
N GLY A 137 2.19 0.82 -1.03
CA GLY A 137 2.19 -0.21 0.00
C GLY A 137 1.13 0.03 1.07
N PRO A 138 1.51 0.18 2.35
CA PRO A 138 0.61 0.55 3.43
C PRO A 138 0.21 2.03 3.42
N THR A 139 -0.75 2.39 4.28
CA THR A 139 -1.07 3.78 4.62
C THR A 139 0.20 4.54 5.00
N PRO A 140 0.46 5.72 4.41
CA PRO A 140 1.62 6.54 4.75
C PRO A 140 1.63 6.93 6.23
N ILE A 141 2.83 6.94 6.82
CA ILE A 141 3.05 7.39 8.20
C ILE A 141 3.33 8.88 8.20
N GLU A 142 2.60 9.63 9.01
CA GLU A 142 2.82 11.06 9.15
C GLU A 142 4.13 11.34 9.89
N LEU A 143 4.97 12.18 9.28
CA LEU A 143 6.19 12.76 9.87
C LEU A 143 5.96 14.23 10.19
N GLU A 144 6.90 14.86 10.88
CA GLU A 144 6.88 16.31 11.13
C GLU A 144 6.83 17.09 9.81
N ASP A 145 7.70 16.76 8.87
CA ASP A 145 7.90 17.49 7.62
C ASP A 145 7.34 16.78 6.37
N GLY A 146 6.56 15.72 6.51
CA GLY A 146 6.06 15.01 5.34
C GLY A 146 5.34 13.70 5.65
N TRP A 147 5.36 12.79 4.69
CA TRP A 147 4.75 11.46 4.78
C TRP A 147 5.75 10.39 4.40
N LEU A 148 6.04 9.47 5.33
CA LEU A 148 6.80 8.28 5.01
C LEU A 148 5.89 7.29 4.27
N ALA A 149 6.19 7.06 3.01
CA ALA A 149 5.45 6.15 2.14
C ALA A 149 6.31 4.93 1.80
N PHE A 150 5.89 3.75 2.24
CA PHE A 150 6.42 2.48 1.74
C PHE A 150 5.70 2.12 0.43
N TYR A 151 6.42 1.55 -0.51
CA TYR A 151 5.88 1.13 -1.78
C TYR A 151 6.55 -0.18 -2.23
N HIS A 152 5.98 -0.85 -3.21
CA HIS A 152 6.64 -1.96 -3.87
C HIS A 152 7.11 -1.55 -5.25
N GLY A 153 8.33 -1.92 -5.57
CA GLY A 153 8.88 -1.90 -6.92
C GLY A 153 8.89 -3.30 -7.51
N VAL A 154 8.78 -3.37 -8.82
CA VAL A 154 8.72 -4.65 -9.54
C VAL A 154 9.71 -4.67 -10.69
N LEU A 155 10.50 -5.70 -10.72
CA LEU A 155 11.38 -6.04 -11.84
C LEU A 155 10.83 -7.27 -12.56
N THR A 156 10.73 -7.20 -13.88
CA THR A 156 10.43 -8.36 -14.73
C THR A 156 11.73 -8.95 -15.24
N SER A 157 11.91 -10.24 -15.04
CA SER A 157 13.03 -11.03 -15.57
C SER A 157 12.52 -12.23 -16.36
N CYS A 158 13.43 -12.99 -16.96
CA CYS A 158 13.07 -14.25 -17.63
C CYS A 158 12.47 -15.30 -16.67
N ASN A 159 12.67 -15.15 -15.36
CA ASN A 159 12.11 -16.03 -14.33
C ASN A 159 10.81 -15.50 -13.71
N GLY A 160 10.21 -14.45 -14.28
CA GLY A 160 9.00 -13.83 -13.78
C GLY A 160 9.23 -12.48 -13.10
N PHE A 161 8.35 -12.13 -12.16
CA PHE A 161 8.42 -10.89 -11.42
C PHE A 161 9.20 -11.05 -10.13
N THR A 162 9.96 -10.02 -9.77
CA THR A 162 10.52 -9.85 -8.41
C THR A 162 9.94 -8.59 -7.81
N TYR A 163 9.31 -8.70 -6.64
CA TYR A 163 8.75 -7.60 -5.89
C TYR A 163 9.63 -7.27 -4.69
N ALA A 164 10.01 -6.02 -4.55
CA ALA A 164 10.80 -5.54 -3.43
C ALA A 164 10.17 -4.28 -2.83
N MET A 165 10.42 -4.03 -1.55
CA MET A 165 9.90 -2.88 -0.82
C MET A 165 10.88 -1.72 -0.89
N GLY A 166 10.41 -0.54 -1.30
CA GLY A 166 11.10 0.73 -1.21
C GLY A 166 10.42 1.71 -0.28
N ALA A 167 11.05 2.86 -0.06
CA ALA A 167 10.48 3.94 0.72
C ALA A 167 10.80 5.31 0.11
N ALA A 168 9.89 6.25 0.35
CA ALA A 168 10.00 7.65 -0.06
C ALA A 168 9.40 8.58 1.01
N ILE A 169 9.82 9.83 1.01
CA ILE A 169 9.21 10.90 1.80
C ILE A 169 8.47 11.82 0.83
N LEU A 170 7.16 11.95 1.06
CA LEU A 170 6.30 12.84 0.29
C LEU A 170 6.11 14.16 1.04
N ASP A 171 5.86 15.25 0.30
CA ASP A 171 5.57 16.55 0.87
C ASP A 171 4.32 16.51 1.77
N LYS A 172 4.33 17.28 2.84
CA LYS A 172 3.26 17.26 3.85
C LYS A 172 1.92 17.76 3.35
N ASP A 173 1.94 18.85 2.60
CA ASP A 173 0.75 19.56 2.14
C ASP A 173 0.41 19.25 0.68
N GLU A 174 1.43 18.83 -0.10
CA GLU A 174 1.31 18.46 -1.49
C GLU A 174 1.87 17.04 -1.73
N PRO A 175 1.25 15.96 -1.19
CA PRO A 175 1.83 14.61 -1.17
C PRO A 175 2.03 13.95 -2.54
N TRP A 176 1.70 14.64 -3.62
CA TRP A 176 2.12 14.24 -4.97
C TRP A 176 3.56 14.64 -5.30
N LYS A 177 4.21 15.43 -4.46
CA LYS A 177 5.63 15.78 -4.56
C LYS A 177 6.46 14.82 -3.73
N VAL A 178 7.39 14.15 -4.37
CA VAL A 178 8.39 13.31 -3.71
C VAL A 178 9.56 14.20 -3.29
N LEU A 179 9.80 14.33 -1.99
CA LEU A 179 10.91 15.10 -1.45
C LEU A 179 12.21 14.29 -1.45
N HIS A 180 12.11 13.01 -1.02
CA HIS A 180 13.21 12.06 -0.97
C HIS A 180 12.74 10.68 -1.36
N ARG A 181 13.57 9.91 -2.05
CA ARG A 181 13.29 8.54 -2.45
C ARG A 181 14.56 7.69 -2.43
N ALA A 182 14.52 6.57 -1.73
CA ALA A 182 15.65 5.65 -1.74
C ALA A 182 15.92 5.10 -3.15
N ASP A 183 17.18 5.09 -3.57
CA ASP A 183 17.62 4.57 -4.86
C ASP A 183 17.74 3.04 -4.89
N CYS A 184 17.64 2.39 -3.73
CA CYS A 184 17.65 0.96 -3.54
C CYS A 184 16.47 0.50 -2.68
N PHE A 185 16.19 -0.80 -2.70
CA PHE A 185 15.13 -1.39 -1.88
C PHE A 185 15.53 -1.45 -0.40
N LEU A 186 14.54 -1.39 0.49
CA LEU A 186 14.69 -1.66 1.92
C LEU A 186 14.70 -3.16 2.21
N LEU A 187 13.81 -3.90 1.54
CA LEU A 187 13.66 -5.33 1.70
C LEU A 187 13.34 -5.98 0.35
N ALA A 188 14.02 -7.05 0.03
CA ALA A 188 13.81 -7.84 -1.19
C ALA A 188 13.76 -9.32 -0.83
N PRO A 189 13.14 -10.18 -1.67
CA PRO A 189 13.04 -11.60 -1.41
C PRO A 189 14.44 -12.23 -1.20
N HIS A 190 14.63 -12.85 -0.05
CA HIS A 190 15.84 -13.55 0.33
C HIS A 190 15.54 -14.89 1.01
N GLU A 191 14.57 -14.90 1.91
CA GLU A 191 14.18 -16.08 2.65
C GLU A 191 13.38 -17.06 1.77
N LEU A 192 13.41 -18.35 2.13
CA LEU A 192 12.72 -19.37 1.33
C LEU A 192 11.24 -19.10 1.18
N TYR A 193 10.57 -18.62 2.23
CA TYR A 193 9.14 -18.29 2.22
C TYR A 193 8.80 -17.03 1.41
N GLU A 194 9.78 -16.22 1.04
CA GLU A 194 9.65 -15.07 0.14
C GLU A 194 9.92 -15.45 -1.32
N CYS A 195 10.73 -16.49 -1.52
CA CYS A 195 11.20 -16.93 -2.84
C CYS A 195 10.36 -18.05 -3.42
N VAL A 196 9.63 -18.80 -2.60
CA VAL A 196 8.85 -19.98 -3.03
C VAL A 196 7.43 -19.90 -2.50
N GLY A 197 6.46 -19.92 -3.42
CA GLY A 197 5.03 -19.86 -3.11
C GLY A 197 4.19 -19.73 -4.36
N ASP A 198 2.97 -19.26 -4.22
CA ASP A 198 2.00 -19.12 -5.31
C ASP A 198 2.48 -18.11 -6.37
N VAL A 199 3.11 -17.02 -5.94
CA VAL A 199 3.89 -16.12 -6.79
C VAL A 199 5.28 -15.97 -6.17
N PRO A 200 6.32 -16.59 -6.74
CA PRO A 200 7.65 -16.58 -6.16
C PRO A 200 8.30 -15.21 -6.24
N ASN A 201 9.30 -14.96 -5.36
CA ASN A 201 10.09 -13.73 -5.29
C ASN A 201 9.25 -12.46 -5.00
N VAL A 202 8.43 -12.52 -3.95
CA VAL A 202 7.56 -11.41 -3.55
C VAL A 202 7.82 -10.99 -2.10
N VAL A 203 8.15 -9.71 -1.93
CA VAL A 203 8.02 -8.92 -0.69
C VAL A 203 7.07 -7.77 -0.99
N PHE A 204 5.84 -7.87 -0.48
CA PHE A 204 4.75 -6.94 -0.81
C PHE A 204 4.23 -6.26 0.45
N PRO A 205 4.61 -4.99 0.74
CA PRO A 205 4.23 -4.30 1.98
C PRO A 205 2.71 -4.06 2.04
N CYS A 206 2.08 -4.53 3.12
CA CYS A 206 0.62 -4.51 3.29
C CYS A 206 0.16 -3.54 4.37
N ALA A 207 0.82 -3.53 5.53
CA ALA A 207 0.53 -2.63 6.63
C ALA A 207 1.84 -2.17 7.30
N ALA A 208 1.85 -0.94 7.81
CA ALA A 208 2.93 -0.40 8.62
C ALA A 208 2.32 0.30 9.83
N LEU A 209 2.59 -0.23 11.01
CA LEU A 209 2.08 0.29 12.26
C LEU A 209 3.24 0.99 12.98
N ALA A 210 3.17 2.31 13.06
CA ALA A 210 4.16 3.11 13.77
C ALA A 210 3.67 3.42 15.19
N ASP A 211 4.52 3.16 16.16
CA ASP A 211 4.34 3.62 17.54
C ASP A 211 4.89 5.03 17.68
N SER A 212 4.02 5.99 17.99
CA SER A 212 4.37 7.41 18.10
C SER A 212 5.31 7.74 19.26
N GLU A 213 5.37 6.89 20.30
CA GLU A 213 6.23 7.14 21.46
C GLU A 213 7.66 6.65 21.23
N SER A 214 7.81 5.44 20.65
CA SER A 214 9.13 4.81 20.46
C SER A 214 9.69 4.97 19.05
N GLY A 215 8.87 5.44 18.09
CA GLY A 215 9.24 5.50 16.67
C GLY A 215 9.39 4.14 16.00
N LYS A 216 9.08 3.03 16.69
CA LYS A 216 9.14 1.68 16.12
C LYS A 216 8.06 1.47 15.07
N ILE A 217 8.42 0.77 14.00
CA ILE A 217 7.49 0.40 12.93
C ILE A 217 7.45 -1.12 12.82
N ALA A 218 6.24 -1.68 12.88
CA ALA A 218 5.96 -3.06 12.51
C ALA A 218 5.40 -3.09 11.08
N ILE A 219 6.11 -3.74 10.16
CA ILE A 219 5.73 -3.83 8.74
C ILE A 219 5.27 -5.25 8.45
N TYR A 220 3.98 -5.40 8.14
CA TYR A 220 3.43 -6.65 7.61
C TYR A 220 3.55 -6.64 6.10
N TYR A 221 4.06 -7.75 5.55
CA TYR A 221 4.19 -7.91 4.11
C TYR A 221 3.78 -9.30 3.65
N GLY A 222 3.22 -9.37 2.46
CA GLY A 222 2.98 -10.62 1.76
C GLY A 222 4.29 -11.19 1.25
N ALA A 223 4.50 -12.48 1.53
CA ALA A 223 5.68 -13.23 1.12
C ALA A 223 5.26 -14.34 0.14
N ALA A 224 5.77 -14.29 -1.09
CA ALA A 224 5.51 -15.23 -2.20
C ALA A 224 4.00 -15.51 -2.44
N ASP A 225 3.11 -14.53 -2.19
CA ASP A 225 1.64 -14.65 -2.26
C ASP A 225 1.06 -15.84 -1.44
N THR A 226 1.78 -16.32 -0.44
CA THR A 226 1.44 -17.54 0.30
C THR A 226 1.37 -17.29 1.80
N SER A 227 2.24 -16.42 2.32
CA SER A 227 2.37 -16.14 3.75
C SER A 227 2.30 -14.64 4.01
N VAL A 228 1.99 -14.28 5.26
CA VAL A 228 2.20 -12.92 5.78
C VAL A 228 3.39 -12.97 6.72
N ALA A 229 4.36 -12.12 6.48
CA ALA A 229 5.55 -11.98 7.31
C ALA A 229 5.57 -10.62 8.00
N LEU A 230 6.42 -10.47 9.02
CA LEU A 230 6.53 -9.30 9.86
C LEU A 230 8.00 -8.89 10.00
N ALA A 231 8.28 -7.63 9.68
CA ALA A 231 9.58 -7.00 9.89
C ALA A 231 9.46 -5.80 10.83
N PHE A 232 10.55 -5.47 11.51
CA PHE A 232 10.62 -4.33 12.41
C PHE A 232 11.73 -3.38 12.01
N THR A 233 11.50 -2.08 12.18
CA THR A 233 12.45 -1.00 12.02
C THR A 233 12.01 0.20 12.87
N THR A 234 12.64 1.35 12.70
CA THR A 234 12.21 2.61 13.30
C THR A 234 12.04 3.69 12.23
N VAL A 235 11.29 4.75 12.55
CA VAL A 235 11.12 5.91 11.68
C VAL A 235 12.48 6.50 11.32
N ASP A 236 13.35 6.69 12.32
CA ASP A 236 14.68 7.31 12.13
C ASP A 236 15.55 6.47 11.20
N GLU A 237 15.60 5.13 11.40
CA GLU A 237 16.39 4.24 10.54
C GLU A 237 15.94 4.32 9.06
N VAL A 238 14.64 4.36 8.81
CA VAL A 238 14.11 4.44 7.45
C VAL A 238 14.34 5.81 6.83
N VAL A 239 14.13 6.88 7.59
CA VAL A 239 14.39 8.26 7.14
C VAL A 239 15.87 8.46 6.82
N ASP A 240 16.76 8.01 7.70
CA ASP A 240 18.21 8.07 7.48
C ASP A 240 18.63 7.26 6.27
N PHE A 241 18.08 6.05 6.10
CA PHE A 241 18.32 5.23 4.92
C PHE A 241 17.92 5.97 3.64
N ILE A 242 16.70 6.52 3.59
CA ILE A 242 16.22 7.28 2.43
C ILE A 242 17.14 8.47 2.12
N LYS A 243 17.51 9.25 3.14
CA LYS A 243 18.36 10.44 2.96
C LYS A 243 19.80 10.11 2.55
N ASN A 244 20.33 8.98 3.00
CA ASN A 244 21.66 8.52 2.63
C ASN A 244 21.73 7.91 1.22
N HIS A 245 20.61 7.40 0.73
CA HIS A 245 20.47 6.78 -0.60
C HIS A 245 19.51 7.56 -1.51
N ASP A 246 19.47 8.86 -1.38
CA ASP A 246 18.46 9.71 -2.01
C ASP A 246 18.65 9.84 -3.52
N LEU A 247 17.65 9.35 -4.26
CA LEU A 247 17.56 9.45 -5.71
C LEU A 247 17.32 10.89 -6.20
N MET A 248 16.80 11.77 -5.33
CA MET A 248 16.43 13.14 -5.68
C MET A 248 17.60 14.13 -5.56
N LYS A 249 18.76 13.67 -5.07
CA LYS A 249 20.03 14.42 -5.07
C LYS A 249 20.74 14.22 -6.39
#